data_4e38a2ad93d756c7ea7f3f7c0143ed1b
#
_entry.id   4e38a2ad93d756c7ea7f3f7c0143ed1b
#
_cell.length_a   1.000
_cell.length_b   1.000
_cell.length_c   1.000
_cell.angle_alpha   90.00
_cell.angle_beta   90.00
_cell.angle_gamma   90.00
#
_symmetry.space_group_name_H-M   'P 1'
#
loop_
_entity.id
_entity.type
_entity.pdbx_description
1 polymer ?
#
loop_
_entity_poly.entity_id
_entity_poly.type
_entity_poly.pdbx_seq_one_letter_code
_entity_poly.pdbx_strand_id
1 'polypeptide(L)'
;MNQTRNRLSTIWNHFQTSLFPWLKEERGELTEKHQQLVEVLEMSRIDAHIPYVGLVPGRPMKNRCAIARAFVAKAVYNMPTTEILMDRLKSDSRLRRLCGWEKVTAIPSQSTFSRAFAEFADSQLAERVHAALIDKHLGKQLLGHISRDSTAITAREKPEKKTKSAPDKASKKRGRPRKGEQRIQEPTRLEKQIGGMSLAEMKADLPTACNVGTKRNSKGYKTSWIGYKLHIDAGDGGIPVSCLLTSASLHDSQVAIPLAEMTSQRVSYCYDLMDAAYDAPLIKQHSQALGHVPLIDENPRRKERKAELQAEHKSRRHANYQPAEMIRYNERSTVERVNGRLKDEFGARMVRVRGHAKVMSHLMFGIIVLTVGQLMKFVE
;
A
#
# COMPACT_ATOMS: atom_id res chain seq x y z
N MET A 1 19.82 -8.04 5.49
CA MET A 1 20.10 -6.58 5.38
C MET A 1 21.45 -6.27 4.74
N ASN A 2 22.60 -6.85 5.16
CA ASN A 2 23.91 -6.53 4.57
C ASN A 2 24.03 -6.75 3.06
N GLN A 3 23.46 -7.83 2.52
CA GLN A 3 23.51 -8.08 1.07
C GLN A 3 22.73 -7.04 0.28
N THR A 4 21.55 -6.60 0.78
CA THR A 4 20.75 -5.55 0.16
C THR A 4 21.51 -4.23 0.19
N ARG A 5 22.13 -3.88 1.32
CA ARG A 5 22.96 -2.68 1.44
C ARG A 5 24.09 -2.68 0.41
N ASN A 6 24.83 -3.78 0.28
CA ASN A 6 25.92 -3.89 -0.70
C ASN A 6 25.44 -3.74 -2.14
N ARG A 7 24.30 -4.37 -2.49
CA ARG A 7 23.71 -4.25 -3.84
C ARG A 7 23.25 -2.83 -4.14
N LEU A 8 22.57 -2.19 -3.17
CA LEU A 8 22.12 -0.81 -3.30
C LEU A 8 23.28 0.16 -3.36
N SER A 9 24.35 -0.07 -2.57
CA SER A 9 25.58 0.71 -2.64
C SER A 9 26.23 0.64 -4.03
N THR A 10 26.25 -0.54 -4.65
CA THR A 10 26.75 -0.69 -6.03
C THR A 10 25.90 0.10 -7.04
N ILE A 11 24.57 0.04 -6.91
CA ILE A 11 23.64 0.82 -7.76
C ILE A 11 23.86 2.32 -7.53
N TRP A 12 23.98 2.76 -6.28
CA TRP A 12 24.21 4.15 -5.92
C TRP A 12 25.54 4.68 -6.47
N ASN A 13 26.61 3.89 -6.33
CA ASN A 13 27.91 4.24 -6.91
C ASN A 13 27.81 4.43 -8.43
N HIS A 14 27.06 3.58 -9.11
CA HIS A 14 26.81 3.76 -10.55
C HIS A 14 26.09 5.08 -10.86
N PHE A 15 25.07 5.45 -10.09
CA PHE A 15 24.40 6.74 -10.26
C PHE A 15 25.34 7.91 -10.04
N GLN A 16 26.13 7.87 -8.97
CA GLN A 16 27.04 8.95 -8.62
C GLN A 16 28.20 9.11 -9.61
N THR A 17 28.72 8.01 -10.14
CA THR A 17 29.95 8.04 -10.94
C THR A 17 29.72 8.09 -12.44
N SER A 18 28.57 7.65 -12.94
CA SER A 18 28.30 7.61 -14.37
C SER A 18 27.00 8.30 -14.79
N LEU A 19 25.89 8.02 -14.14
CA LEU A 19 24.58 8.52 -14.59
C LEU A 19 24.37 10.00 -14.28
N PHE A 20 24.61 10.44 -13.04
CA PHE A 20 24.43 11.85 -12.69
C PHE A 20 25.44 12.81 -13.35
N PRO A 21 26.74 12.49 -13.44
CA PRO A 21 27.67 13.32 -14.19
C PRO A 21 27.27 13.46 -15.66
N TRP A 22 26.90 12.35 -16.32
CA TRP A 22 26.44 12.39 -17.71
C TRP A 22 25.18 13.25 -17.89
N LEU A 23 24.16 13.10 -17.00
CA LEU A 23 22.95 13.90 -17.04
C LEU A 23 23.23 15.38 -16.74
N LYS A 24 24.19 15.68 -15.87
CA LYS A 24 24.62 17.06 -15.57
C LYS A 24 25.30 17.71 -16.76
N GLU A 25 26.19 16.99 -17.45
CA GLU A 25 26.89 17.44 -18.64
C GLU A 25 25.91 17.73 -19.78
N GLU A 26 25.00 16.81 -20.03
CA GLU A 26 24.00 16.91 -21.10
C GLU A 26 22.93 17.99 -20.86
N ARG A 27 22.52 18.20 -19.61
CA ARG A 27 21.29 18.91 -19.25
C ARG A 27 21.51 20.05 -18.23
N GLY A 28 22.72 20.21 -17.72
CA GLY A 28 23.04 21.07 -16.60
C GLY A 28 22.62 20.50 -15.25
N GLU A 29 22.64 21.29 -14.19
CA GLU A 29 22.36 20.81 -12.84
C GLU A 29 20.94 20.27 -12.67
N LEU A 30 20.83 19.06 -12.09
CA LEU A 30 19.57 18.45 -11.72
C LEU A 30 19.16 18.90 -10.32
N THR A 31 17.89 19.17 -10.13
CA THR A 31 17.33 19.38 -8.78
C THR A 31 17.21 18.05 -8.05
N GLU A 32 17.15 18.08 -6.71
CA GLU A 32 16.91 16.86 -5.89
C GLU A 32 15.72 16.04 -6.39
N LYS A 33 14.64 16.69 -6.83
CA LYS A 33 13.47 16.00 -7.38
C LYS A 33 13.74 15.33 -8.72
N HIS A 34 14.59 15.92 -9.56
CA HIS A 34 15.03 15.26 -10.79
C HIS A 34 15.90 14.04 -10.50
N GLN A 35 16.83 14.15 -9.55
CA GLN A 35 17.68 13.03 -9.11
C GLN A 35 16.82 11.91 -8.53
N GLN A 36 15.91 12.22 -7.60
CA GLN A 36 14.95 11.25 -7.06
C GLN A 36 14.13 10.56 -8.17
N LEU A 37 13.70 11.31 -9.19
CA LEU A 37 12.98 10.71 -10.33
C LEU A 37 13.85 9.73 -11.10
N VAL A 38 15.11 10.06 -11.37
CA VAL A 38 16.06 9.17 -12.05
C VAL A 38 16.26 7.89 -11.24
N GLU A 39 16.51 8.00 -9.93
CA GLU A 39 16.67 6.85 -9.02
C GLU A 39 15.45 5.93 -9.06
N VAL A 40 14.24 6.52 -8.98
CA VAL A 40 13.01 5.74 -9.02
C VAL A 40 12.82 5.05 -10.37
N LEU A 41 13.11 5.71 -11.48
CA LEU A 41 12.97 5.12 -12.82
C LEU A 41 13.97 3.99 -13.03
N GLU A 42 15.23 4.18 -12.64
CA GLU A 42 16.29 3.18 -12.79
C GLU A 42 16.08 1.95 -11.89
N MET A 43 15.66 2.17 -10.63
CA MET A 43 15.41 1.06 -9.72
C MET A 43 14.14 0.28 -10.07
N SER A 44 13.05 0.98 -10.39
CA SER A 44 11.77 0.37 -10.67
C SER A 44 11.70 -0.29 -12.05
N ARG A 45 12.52 0.19 -13.01
CA ARG A 45 12.51 -0.25 -14.41
C ARG A 45 11.11 -0.41 -14.99
N ILE A 46 10.26 0.57 -14.73
CA ILE A 46 8.83 0.50 -15.07
C ILE A 46 8.57 0.16 -16.53
N ASP A 47 9.46 0.58 -17.42
CA ASP A 47 9.36 0.32 -18.86
C ASP A 47 9.38 -1.18 -19.19
N ALA A 48 10.12 -1.98 -18.43
CA ALA A 48 10.22 -3.43 -18.64
C ALA A 48 8.90 -4.17 -18.36
N HIS A 49 7.99 -3.52 -17.64
CA HIS A 49 6.68 -4.06 -17.29
C HIS A 49 5.57 -3.67 -18.28
N ILE A 50 5.88 -2.83 -19.27
CA ILE A 50 4.94 -2.40 -20.30
C ILE A 50 5.12 -3.28 -21.52
N PRO A 51 4.08 -4.01 -21.95
CA PRO A 51 4.20 -4.87 -23.12
C PRO A 51 4.50 -4.04 -24.37
N TYR A 52 5.44 -4.52 -25.18
CA TYR A 52 5.67 -3.95 -26.51
C TYR A 52 4.46 -4.27 -27.39
N VAL A 53 3.77 -3.23 -27.81
CA VAL A 53 2.69 -3.35 -28.79
C VAL A 53 3.34 -3.21 -30.16
N GLY A 54 3.46 -4.33 -30.89
CA GLY A 54 3.99 -4.35 -32.25
C GLY A 54 3.18 -3.49 -33.22
N LEU A 55 3.51 -3.52 -34.47
CA LEU A 55 2.80 -2.84 -35.55
C LEU A 55 1.36 -3.38 -35.67
N VAL A 56 0.42 -2.68 -35.07
CA VAL A 56 -1.00 -2.96 -35.19
C VAL A 56 -1.57 -2.03 -36.28
N PRO A 57 -2.44 -2.52 -37.18
CA PRO A 57 -3.08 -1.66 -38.17
C PRO A 57 -3.77 -0.47 -37.52
N GLY A 58 -3.59 0.73 -38.08
CA GLY A 58 -4.21 1.95 -37.59
C GLY A 58 -3.22 3.00 -37.10
N ARG A 59 -3.71 4.02 -36.40
CA ARG A 59 -2.87 5.10 -35.85
C ARG A 59 -1.94 4.56 -34.76
N PRO A 60 -0.62 4.78 -34.84
CA PRO A 60 0.33 4.32 -33.83
C PRO A 60 -0.04 4.79 -32.43
N MET A 61 0.04 3.90 -31.46
CA MET A 61 -0.19 4.24 -30.06
C MET A 61 0.91 5.20 -29.57
N LYS A 62 0.52 6.17 -28.74
CA LYS A 62 1.49 7.05 -28.08
C LYS A 62 2.34 6.24 -27.11
N ASN A 63 3.61 6.61 -27.00
CA ASN A 63 4.59 5.93 -26.16
C ASN A 63 4.10 5.74 -24.72
N ARG A 64 3.78 4.49 -24.35
CA ARG A 64 3.27 4.12 -23.02
C ARG A 64 4.35 4.21 -21.95
N CYS A 65 5.61 3.93 -22.28
CA CYS A 65 6.73 4.07 -21.35
C CYS A 65 6.89 5.53 -20.91
N ALA A 66 6.88 6.46 -21.86
CA ALA A 66 6.96 7.90 -21.53
C ALA A 66 5.80 8.36 -20.64
N ILE A 67 4.58 7.87 -20.90
CA ILE A 67 3.40 8.20 -20.06
C ILE A 67 3.54 7.59 -18.66
N ALA A 68 4.03 6.34 -18.54
CA ALA A 68 4.25 5.70 -17.24
C ALA A 68 5.32 6.44 -16.41
N ARG A 69 6.46 6.81 -17.03
CA ARG A 69 7.48 7.65 -16.39
C ARG A 69 6.90 8.97 -15.89
N ALA A 70 6.00 9.58 -16.66
CA ALA A 70 5.32 10.81 -16.24
C ALA A 70 4.38 10.59 -15.03
N PHE A 71 3.75 9.42 -14.88
CA PHE A 71 2.98 9.11 -13.66
C PHE A 71 3.89 8.84 -12.46
N VAL A 72 5.07 8.26 -12.65
CA VAL A 72 6.11 8.21 -11.60
C VAL A 72 6.52 9.64 -11.20
N ALA A 73 6.81 10.50 -12.19
CA ALA A 73 7.14 11.90 -11.93
C ALA A 73 6.00 12.63 -11.18
N LYS A 74 4.74 12.36 -11.55
CA LYS A 74 3.58 12.89 -10.83
C LYS A 74 3.62 12.56 -9.34
N ALA A 75 4.00 11.33 -8.98
CA ALA A 75 4.14 10.90 -7.59
C ALA A 75 5.35 11.54 -6.90
N VAL A 76 6.53 11.57 -7.54
CA VAL A 76 7.75 12.20 -7.01
C VAL A 76 7.53 13.68 -6.66
N TYR A 77 6.82 14.41 -7.53
CA TYR A 77 6.53 15.83 -7.34
C TYR A 77 5.22 16.09 -6.56
N ASN A 78 4.56 15.05 -6.06
CA ASN A 78 3.28 15.14 -5.34
C ASN A 78 2.22 15.97 -6.08
N MET A 79 2.13 15.79 -7.40
CA MET A 79 1.19 16.54 -8.22
C MET A 79 -0.23 15.96 -8.10
N PRO A 80 -1.24 16.75 -7.68
CA PRO A 80 -2.57 16.20 -7.41
C PRO A 80 -3.35 15.80 -8.67
N THR A 81 -3.10 16.45 -9.82
CA THR A 81 -3.85 16.22 -11.05
C THR A 81 -2.93 15.95 -12.25
N THR A 82 -3.49 15.33 -13.29
CA THR A 82 -2.81 15.13 -14.58
C THR A 82 -2.63 16.46 -15.32
N GLU A 83 -3.50 17.42 -15.09
CA GLU A 83 -3.41 18.77 -15.67
C GLU A 83 -2.14 19.48 -15.18
N ILE A 84 -1.90 19.48 -13.86
CA ILE A 84 -0.67 20.04 -13.26
C ILE A 84 0.58 19.32 -13.79
N LEU A 85 0.52 17.99 -13.92
CA LEU A 85 1.60 17.22 -14.52
C LEU A 85 1.88 17.69 -15.96
N MET A 86 0.86 17.86 -16.78
CA MET A 86 1.00 18.29 -18.17
C MET A 86 1.56 19.72 -18.28
N ASP A 87 1.11 20.60 -17.40
CA ASP A 87 1.63 21.97 -17.35
C ASP A 87 3.11 21.99 -16.96
N ARG A 88 3.48 21.19 -15.96
CA ARG A 88 4.87 21.02 -15.57
C ARG A 88 5.74 20.41 -16.69
N LEU A 89 5.24 19.40 -17.41
CA LEU A 89 5.95 18.82 -18.57
C LEU A 89 6.16 19.83 -19.71
N LYS A 90 5.27 20.80 -19.88
CA LYS A 90 5.42 21.87 -20.88
C LYS A 90 6.48 22.89 -20.47
N SER A 91 6.49 23.28 -19.19
CA SER A 91 7.38 24.32 -18.66
C SER A 91 8.78 23.82 -18.34
N ASP A 92 8.90 22.58 -17.80
CA ASP A 92 10.15 21.97 -17.36
C ASP A 92 10.72 21.06 -18.45
N SER A 93 11.73 21.54 -19.19
CA SER A 93 12.35 20.80 -20.28
C SER A 93 13.13 19.57 -19.79
N ARG A 94 13.72 19.63 -18.59
CA ARG A 94 14.47 18.52 -17.99
C ARG A 94 13.51 17.39 -17.60
N LEU A 95 12.46 17.73 -16.85
CA LEU A 95 11.42 16.76 -16.49
C LEU A 95 10.80 16.09 -17.73
N ARG A 96 10.49 16.90 -18.75
CA ARG A 96 9.93 16.39 -20.01
C ARG A 96 10.83 15.35 -20.67
N ARG A 97 12.15 15.63 -20.74
CA ARG A 97 13.14 14.75 -21.35
C ARG A 97 13.38 13.49 -20.53
N LEU A 98 13.44 13.61 -19.20
CA LEU A 98 13.48 12.44 -18.30
C LEU A 98 12.29 11.51 -18.51
N CYS A 99 11.12 12.06 -18.80
CA CYS A 99 9.95 11.27 -19.14
C CYS A 99 10.00 10.68 -20.57
N GLY A 100 10.87 11.19 -21.46
CA GLY A 100 11.07 10.66 -22.82
C GLY A 100 10.47 11.51 -23.94
N TRP A 101 10.21 12.81 -23.73
CA TRP A 101 9.76 13.75 -24.77
C TRP A 101 10.76 14.89 -24.98
N GLU A 102 11.30 14.99 -26.20
CA GLU A 102 12.21 16.08 -26.57
C GLU A 102 11.45 17.42 -26.75
N LYS A 103 10.34 17.39 -27.47
CA LYS A 103 9.57 18.57 -27.86
C LYS A 103 8.26 18.66 -27.07
N VAL A 104 7.84 19.89 -26.75
CA VAL A 104 6.54 20.17 -26.10
C VAL A 104 5.36 19.62 -26.92
N THR A 105 5.46 19.72 -28.25
CA THR A 105 4.44 19.23 -29.18
C THR A 105 4.28 17.70 -29.19
N ALA A 106 5.28 16.96 -28.70
CA ALA A 106 5.24 15.51 -28.58
C ALA A 106 4.46 15.01 -27.36
N ILE A 107 4.18 15.90 -26.38
CA ILE A 107 3.40 15.55 -25.20
C ILE A 107 1.98 15.18 -25.62
N PRO A 108 1.46 14.00 -25.23
CA PRO A 108 0.09 13.61 -25.56
C PRO A 108 -0.97 14.48 -24.90
N SER A 109 -2.20 14.45 -25.41
CA SER A 109 -3.34 15.14 -24.83
C SER A 109 -3.73 14.54 -23.48
N GLN A 110 -4.43 15.29 -22.63
CA GLN A 110 -4.95 14.85 -21.34
C GLN A 110 -5.84 13.60 -21.46
N SER A 111 -6.64 13.50 -22.52
CA SER A 111 -7.46 12.31 -22.78
C SER A 111 -6.62 11.06 -23.06
N THR A 112 -5.45 11.21 -23.69
CA THR A 112 -4.50 10.12 -23.90
C THR A 112 -3.87 9.67 -22.58
N PHE A 113 -3.47 10.61 -21.72
CA PHE A 113 -3.00 10.29 -20.37
C PHE A 113 -4.06 9.54 -19.57
N SER A 114 -5.32 10.00 -19.62
CA SER A 114 -6.43 9.36 -18.88
C SER A 114 -6.70 7.94 -19.36
N ARG A 115 -6.65 7.69 -20.67
CA ARG A 115 -6.81 6.34 -21.25
C ARG A 115 -5.63 5.42 -20.89
N ALA A 116 -4.40 5.90 -21.02
CA ALA A 116 -3.23 5.15 -20.64
C ALA A 116 -3.24 4.82 -19.14
N PHE A 117 -3.67 5.75 -18.28
CA PHE A 117 -3.80 5.48 -16.86
C PHE A 117 -4.85 4.41 -16.54
N ALA A 118 -5.96 4.37 -17.29
CA ALA A 118 -6.93 3.30 -17.17
C ALA A 118 -6.33 1.93 -17.57
N GLU A 119 -5.61 1.87 -18.69
CA GLU A 119 -4.88 0.67 -19.13
C GLU A 119 -3.86 0.20 -18.08
N PHE A 120 -3.11 1.13 -17.46
CA PHE A 120 -2.15 0.82 -16.39
C PHE A 120 -2.84 0.29 -15.13
N ALA A 121 -4.01 0.85 -14.78
CA ALA A 121 -4.80 0.39 -13.65
C ALA A 121 -5.39 -1.01 -13.91
N ASP A 122 -5.95 -1.24 -15.07
CA ASP A 122 -6.54 -2.53 -15.46
C ASP A 122 -5.48 -3.65 -15.55
N SER A 123 -4.27 -3.32 -16.05
CA SER A 123 -3.12 -4.25 -16.12
C SER A 123 -2.35 -4.37 -14.81
N GLN A 124 -2.74 -3.64 -13.75
CA GLN A 124 -2.04 -3.59 -12.47
C GLN A 124 -0.53 -3.29 -12.63
N LEU A 125 -0.18 -2.36 -13.53
CA LEU A 125 1.21 -2.05 -13.85
C LEU A 125 2.01 -1.67 -12.60
N ALA A 126 1.52 -0.73 -11.80
CA ALA A 126 2.24 -0.23 -10.64
C ALA A 126 2.39 -1.31 -9.55
N GLU A 127 1.39 -2.18 -9.37
CA GLU A 127 1.44 -3.31 -8.46
C GLU A 127 2.49 -4.34 -8.89
N ARG A 128 2.58 -4.66 -10.18
CA ARG A 128 3.58 -5.59 -10.72
C ARG A 128 5.00 -5.03 -10.60
N VAL A 129 5.18 -3.76 -10.89
CA VAL A 129 6.46 -3.05 -10.72
C VAL A 129 6.90 -3.09 -9.26
N HIS A 130 6.00 -2.77 -8.33
CA HIS A 130 6.30 -2.80 -6.91
C HIS A 130 6.64 -4.23 -6.44
N ALA A 131 5.87 -5.23 -6.85
CA ALA A 131 6.15 -6.62 -6.48
C ALA A 131 7.54 -7.07 -6.95
N ALA A 132 7.90 -6.76 -8.20
CA ALA A 132 9.22 -7.08 -8.74
C ALA A 132 10.36 -6.33 -8.02
N LEU A 133 10.11 -5.08 -7.59
CA LEU A 133 11.06 -4.29 -6.80
C LEU A 133 11.32 -4.95 -5.44
N ILE A 134 10.26 -5.36 -4.74
CA ILE A 134 10.37 -6.05 -3.44
C ILE A 134 11.07 -7.41 -3.60
N ASP A 135 10.66 -8.23 -4.54
CA ASP A 135 11.28 -9.52 -4.80
C ASP A 135 12.78 -9.39 -5.11
N LYS A 136 13.15 -8.45 -5.96
CA LYS A 136 14.54 -8.20 -6.34
C LYS A 136 15.42 -7.78 -5.16
N HIS A 137 14.93 -6.91 -4.28
CA HIS A 137 15.73 -6.28 -3.24
C HIS A 137 15.57 -6.90 -1.86
N LEU A 138 14.41 -7.48 -1.54
CA LEU A 138 14.07 -8.05 -0.25
C LEU A 138 13.74 -9.55 -0.27
N GLY A 139 13.41 -10.14 -1.42
CA GLY A 139 12.90 -11.52 -1.53
C GLY A 139 13.82 -12.61 -0.93
N LYS A 140 15.12 -12.34 -0.80
CA LYS A 140 16.11 -13.23 -0.18
C LYS A 140 16.56 -12.79 1.21
N GLN A 141 15.87 -11.81 1.80
CA GLN A 141 16.23 -11.23 3.08
C GLN A 141 15.26 -11.74 4.17
N LEU A 142 15.80 -12.02 5.34
CA LEU A 142 15.00 -12.21 6.53
C LEU A 142 14.78 -10.83 7.18
N LEU A 143 13.51 -10.39 7.22
CA LEU A 143 13.12 -9.18 7.92
C LEU A 143 12.88 -9.47 9.40
N GLY A 144 13.17 -8.52 10.27
CA GLY A 144 12.90 -8.65 11.69
C GLY A 144 11.41 -8.62 11.99
N HIS A 145 10.67 -7.74 11.32
CA HIS A 145 9.21 -7.63 11.53
C HIS A 145 8.47 -7.14 10.30
N ILE A 146 7.17 -7.42 10.29
CA ILE A 146 6.18 -6.76 9.45
C ILE A 146 5.20 -6.03 10.36
N SER A 147 5.04 -4.74 10.13
CA SER A 147 4.04 -3.89 10.79
C SER A 147 2.85 -3.72 9.87
N ARG A 148 1.65 -4.11 10.36
CA ARG A 148 0.39 -4.08 9.59
C ARG A 148 -0.55 -3.02 10.13
N ASP A 149 -1.06 -2.16 9.23
CA ASP A 149 -2.07 -1.16 9.57
C ASP A 149 -2.89 -0.75 8.35
N SER A 150 -4.00 -0.07 8.59
CA SER A 150 -4.83 0.51 7.54
C SER A 150 -4.92 2.03 7.64
N THR A 151 -5.04 2.67 6.49
CA THR A 151 -5.25 4.12 6.45
C THR A 151 -6.44 4.50 5.58
N ALA A 152 -7.19 5.53 6.04
CA ALA A 152 -8.34 6.07 5.32
C ALA A 152 -7.89 6.80 4.04
N ILE A 153 -8.50 6.46 2.92
CA ILE A 153 -8.33 7.11 1.62
C ILE A 153 -9.66 7.75 1.22
N THR A 154 -9.71 9.07 1.26
CA THR A 154 -10.90 9.82 0.83
C THR A 154 -11.00 9.78 -0.68
N ALA A 155 -12.14 9.32 -1.21
CA ALA A 155 -12.40 9.23 -2.64
C ALA A 155 -13.27 10.39 -3.13
N ARG A 156 -13.15 10.70 -4.43
CA ARG A 156 -14.01 11.65 -5.14
C ARG A 156 -15.22 10.93 -5.77
N GLU A 157 -15.83 10.04 -5.00
CA GLU A 157 -16.95 9.19 -5.44
C GLU A 157 -18.09 9.26 -4.45
N LYS A 158 -19.30 8.93 -4.91
CA LYS A 158 -20.43 8.72 -4.01
C LYS A 158 -20.38 7.28 -3.47
N PRO A 159 -20.81 7.04 -2.23
CA PRO A 159 -20.96 5.69 -1.72
C PRO A 159 -21.90 4.88 -2.62
N GLU A 160 -21.61 3.60 -2.77
CA GLU A 160 -22.51 2.68 -3.43
C GLU A 160 -23.87 2.70 -2.74
N LYS A 161 -24.93 2.93 -3.52
CA LYS A 161 -26.29 2.84 -2.99
C LYS A 161 -26.58 1.38 -2.69
N LYS A 162 -26.91 1.08 -1.44
CA LYS A 162 -27.47 -0.24 -1.11
C LYS A 162 -28.77 -0.40 -1.89
N THR A 163 -28.73 -1.17 -2.96
CA THR A 163 -29.97 -1.68 -3.57
C THR A 163 -30.68 -2.45 -2.47
N LYS A 164 -31.92 -2.05 -2.15
CA LYS A 164 -32.76 -2.86 -1.29
C LYS A 164 -32.92 -4.18 -2.04
N SER A 165 -32.11 -5.18 -1.68
CA SER A 165 -32.30 -6.54 -2.16
C SER A 165 -33.72 -6.92 -1.81
N ALA A 166 -34.43 -7.55 -2.77
CA ALA A 166 -35.75 -8.10 -2.58
C ALA A 166 -35.85 -8.90 -1.27
N PRO A 167 -37.01 -9.01 -0.66
CA PRO A 167 -37.21 -9.50 0.72
C PRO A 167 -36.99 -11.01 0.92
N ASP A 168 -36.10 -11.65 0.18
CA ASP A 168 -35.89 -13.11 0.19
C ASP A 168 -34.83 -13.63 1.14
N LYS A 169 -34.23 -12.82 1.96
CA LYS A 169 -33.48 -13.33 3.11
C LYS A 169 -34.33 -13.12 4.34
N ALA A 170 -34.91 -14.21 4.85
CA ALA A 170 -35.57 -14.27 6.15
C ALA A 170 -34.75 -13.46 7.14
N SER A 171 -35.33 -12.39 7.69
CA SER A 171 -34.64 -11.50 8.63
C SER A 171 -34.05 -12.34 9.77
N LYS A 172 -32.73 -12.36 9.91
CA LYS A 172 -32.07 -13.10 10.99
C LYS A 172 -32.71 -12.65 12.31
N LYS A 173 -33.42 -13.58 12.99
CA LYS A 173 -34.06 -13.31 14.28
C LYS A 173 -33.02 -12.79 15.26
N ARG A 174 -33.20 -11.57 15.76
CA ARG A 174 -32.33 -10.97 16.76
C ARG A 174 -32.63 -11.61 18.14
N GLY A 175 -31.61 -11.81 18.97
CA GLY A 175 -31.75 -12.32 20.33
C GLY A 175 -31.19 -13.75 20.49
N ARG A 176 -31.16 -14.21 21.75
CA ARG A 176 -30.68 -15.55 22.12
C ARG A 176 -31.60 -16.61 21.51
N PRO A 177 -31.07 -17.71 20.91
CA PRO A 177 -31.87 -18.84 20.44
C PRO A 177 -32.72 -19.42 21.58
N ARG A 178 -33.91 -19.89 21.28
CA ARG A 178 -34.71 -20.64 22.26
C ARG A 178 -34.00 -21.94 22.62
N LYS A 179 -34.26 -22.46 23.82
CA LYS A 179 -33.68 -23.74 24.29
C LYS A 179 -34.05 -24.86 23.28
N GLY A 180 -33.05 -25.45 22.63
CA GLY A 180 -33.24 -26.47 21.58
C GLY A 180 -33.23 -25.92 20.13
N GLU A 181 -33.20 -24.61 19.91
CA GLU A 181 -33.09 -24.02 18.55
C GLU A 181 -31.62 -23.96 18.12
N GLN A 182 -31.21 -24.81 17.18
CA GLN A 182 -29.89 -24.73 16.55
C GLN A 182 -29.98 -23.76 15.37
N ARG A 183 -29.28 -22.65 15.46
CA ARG A 183 -29.11 -21.72 14.34
C ARG A 183 -27.86 -22.08 13.58
N ILE A 184 -28.01 -22.45 12.34
CA ILE A 184 -26.87 -22.62 11.41
C ILE A 184 -26.22 -21.25 11.26
N GLN A 185 -25.00 -21.09 11.79
CA GLN A 185 -24.19 -19.91 11.59
C GLN A 185 -23.37 -20.11 10.31
N GLU A 186 -23.57 -19.23 9.34
CA GLU A 186 -22.67 -19.18 8.19
C GLU A 186 -21.25 -18.85 8.67
N PRO A 187 -20.22 -19.54 8.17
CA PRO A 187 -18.85 -19.27 8.57
C PRO A 187 -18.48 -17.81 8.29
N THR A 188 -17.80 -17.21 9.23
CA THR A 188 -17.27 -15.83 9.10
C THR A 188 -16.26 -15.78 7.97
N ARG A 189 -15.94 -14.54 7.49
CA ARG A 189 -14.92 -14.39 6.45
C ARG A 189 -13.57 -14.96 6.88
N LEU A 190 -13.15 -14.75 8.13
CA LEU A 190 -11.90 -15.32 8.66
C LEU A 190 -11.90 -16.83 8.65
N GLU A 191 -13.02 -17.48 9.05
CA GLU A 191 -13.16 -18.93 9.01
C GLU A 191 -13.09 -19.49 7.57
N LYS A 192 -13.70 -18.78 6.61
CA LYS A 192 -13.60 -19.14 5.19
C LYS A 192 -12.17 -19.03 4.67
N GLN A 193 -11.48 -17.95 5.03
CA GLN A 193 -10.10 -17.69 4.62
C GLN A 193 -9.15 -18.80 5.13
N ILE A 194 -9.27 -19.21 6.40
CA ILE A 194 -8.48 -20.30 6.97
C ILE A 194 -8.93 -21.66 6.42
N GLY A 195 -10.20 -21.81 6.07
CA GLY A 195 -10.81 -23.04 5.59
C GLY A 195 -10.38 -23.50 4.19
N GLY A 196 -9.32 -22.91 3.61
CA GLY A 196 -8.70 -23.38 2.38
C GLY A 196 -8.97 -22.50 1.14
N MET A 197 -9.41 -21.25 1.30
CA MET A 197 -9.47 -20.30 0.17
C MET A 197 -8.06 -19.99 -0.33
N SER A 198 -7.87 -20.02 -1.64
CA SER A 198 -6.65 -19.50 -2.27
C SER A 198 -6.54 -17.98 -2.09
N LEU A 199 -5.32 -17.43 -2.17
CA LEU A 199 -5.10 -15.98 -2.07
C LEU A 199 -5.93 -15.20 -3.12
N ALA A 200 -6.10 -15.75 -4.32
CA ALA A 200 -6.90 -15.13 -5.37
C ALA A 200 -8.38 -15.05 -4.97
N GLU A 201 -8.94 -16.11 -4.40
CA GLU A 201 -10.32 -16.14 -3.90
C GLU A 201 -10.51 -15.21 -2.69
N MET A 202 -9.55 -15.20 -1.75
CA MET A 202 -9.57 -14.26 -0.62
C MET A 202 -9.63 -12.81 -1.09
N LYS A 203 -8.80 -12.44 -2.08
CA LYS A 203 -8.78 -11.09 -2.67
C LYS A 203 -10.09 -10.76 -3.40
N ALA A 204 -10.67 -11.72 -4.13
CA ALA A 204 -11.94 -11.55 -4.84
C ALA A 204 -13.14 -11.38 -3.89
N ASP A 205 -13.09 -12.00 -2.68
CA ASP A 205 -14.14 -11.88 -1.66
C ASP A 205 -14.12 -10.51 -0.95
N LEU A 206 -13.03 -9.74 -1.05
CA LEU A 206 -12.93 -8.42 -0.41
C LEU A 206 -13.79 -7.38 -1.13
N PRO A 207 -14.59 -6.58 -0.39
CA PRO A 207 -15.40 -5.54 -1.01
C PRO A 207 -14.50 -4.40 -1.53
N THR A 208 -14.71 -4.03 -2.79
CA THR A 208 -13.96 -2.99 -3.51
C THR A 208 -14.77 -1.75 -3.82
N ALA A 209 -16.06 -1.71 -3.49
CA ALA A 209 -16.92 -0.56 -3.75
C ALA A 209 -16.59 0.61 -2.80
N CYS A 210 -16.65 1.85 -3.34
CA CYS A 210 -16.55 3.06 -2.51
C CYS A 210 -17.69 3.11 -1.49
N ASN A 211 -17.37 3.31 -0.21
CA ASN A 211 -18.37 3.33 0.86
C ASN A 211 -17.98 4.29 1.98
N VAL A 212 -18.84 4.40 3.00
CA VAL A 212 -18.58 5.19 4.20
C VAL A 212 -17.76 4.36 5.20
N GLY A 213 -16.60 4.88 5.58
CA GLY A 213 -15.81 4.39 6.70
C GLY A 213 -16.02 5.26 7.93
N THR A 214 -15.88 4.67 9.12
CA THR A 214 -15.97 5.40 10.39
C THR A 214 -14.86 4.92 11.31
N LYS A 215 -14.13 5.86 11.88
CA LYS A 215 -13.10 5.63 12.91
C LYS A 215 -13.44 6.42 14.17
N ARG A 216 -13.15 5.86 15.33
CA ARG A 216 -13.14 6.59 16.60
C ARG A 216 -11.70 6.94 16.96
N ASN A 217 -11.47 8.17 17.37
CA ASN A 217 -10.18 8.56 17.92
C ASN A 217 -10.05 8.12 19.39
N SER A 218 -8.86 8.31 20.00
CA SER A 218 -8.58 7.99 21.40
C SER A 218 -9.51 8.70 22.40
N LYS A 219 -10.05 9.86 22.02
CA LYS A 219 -11.02 10.64 22.83
C LYS A 219 -12.48 10.20 22.60
N GLY A 220 -12.73 9.16 21.79
CA GLY A 220 -14.07 8.62 21.51
C GLY A 220 -14.85 9.34 20.41
N TYR A 221 -14.34 10.43 19.82
CA TYR A 221 -15.02 11.13 18.73
C TYR A 221 -15.01 10.30 17.45
N LYS A 222 -16.15 10.27 16.76
CA LYS A 222 -16.32 9.60 15.50
C LYS A 222 -15.92 10.54 14.36
N THR A 223 -15.06 10.03 13.47
CA THR A 223 -14.74 10.66 12.18
C THR A 223 -15.17 9.72 11.08
N SER A 224 -15.93 10.21 10.10
CA SER A 224 -16.39 9.42 8.95
C SER A 224 -15.81 10.00 7.67
N TRP A 225 -15.52 9.13 6.69
CA TRP A 225 -15.09 9.52 5.35
C TRP A 225 -15.78 8.66 4.30
N ILE A 226 -15.85 9.17 3.08
CA ILE A 226 -16.31 8.43 1.91
C ILE A 226 -15.08 8.01 1.11
N GLY A 227 -14.97 6.71 0.82
CA GLY A 227 -13.83 6.22 0.03
C GLY A 227 -13.47 4.77 0.30
N TYR A 228 -12.18 4.60 0.54
CA TYR A 228 -11.52 3.30 0.66
C TYR A 228 -10.66 3.24 1.94
N LYS A 229 -10.16 2.04 2.23
CA LYS A 229 -9.04 1.81 3.16
C LYS A 229 -7.89 1.19 2.39
N LEU A 230 -6.71 1.74 2.57
CA LEU A 230 -5.46 1.14 2.11
C LEU A 230 -4.84 0.40 3.29
N HIS A 231 -4.64 -0.89 3.14
CA HIS A 231 -3.96 -1.75 4.10
C HIS A 231 -2.53 -1.95 3.62
N ILE A 232 -1.57 -1.77 4.51
CA ILE A 232 -0.14 -1.85 4.20
C ILE A 232 0.54 -2.78 5.20
N ASP A 233 1.38 -3.66 4.68
CA ASP A 233 2.42 -4.35 5.42
C ASP A 233 3.75 -3.64 5.15
N ALA A 234 4.37 -3.11 6.20
CA ALA A 234 5.66 -2.44 6.14
C ALA A 234 6.71 -3.25 6.90
N GLY A 235 7.80 -3.54 6.25
CA GLY A 235 8.95 -4.21 6.85
C GLY A 235 9.92 -3.25 7.53
N ASP A 236 11.04 -3.78 7.96
CA ASP A 236 12.14 -3.03 8.56
C ASP A 236 12.51 -1.81 7.72
N GLY A 237 12.84 -0.70 8.38
CA GLY A 237 13.15 0.56 7.70
C GLY A 237 11.95 1.27 7.06
N GLY A 238 10.72 0.79 7.27
CA GLY A 238 9.52 1.40 6.73
C GLY A 238 9.34 1.18 5.22
N ILE A 239 9.75 0.02 4.74
CA ILE A 239 9.58 -0.37 3.34
C ILE A 239 8.21 -1.03 3.17
N PRO A 240 7.27 -0.47 2.37
CA PRO A 240 6.03 -1.15 2.04
C PRO A 240 6.32 -2.46 1.28
N VAL A 241 5.87 -3.60 1.82
CA VAL A 241 6.07 -4.92 1.21
C VAL A 241 4.83 -5.36 0.44
N SER A 242 3.67 -5.22 1.05
CA SER A 242 2.38 -5.58 0.44
C SER A 242 1.32 -4.55 0.73
N CYS A 243 0.40 -4.36 -0.22
CA CYS A 243 -0.67 -3.39 -0.11
C CYS A 243 -1.97 -3.94 -0.70
N LEU A 244 -3.09 -3.67 -0.03
CA LEU A 244 -4.44 -3.97 -0.50
C LEU A 244 -5.35 -2.76 -0.28
N LEU A 245 -6.19 -2.46 -1.27
CA LEU A 245 -7.21 -1.44 -1.18
C LEU A 245 -8.59 -2.11 -1.03
N THR A 246 -9.38 -1.66 -0.07
CA THR A 246 -10.72 -2.19 0.17
C THR A 246 -11.74 -1.08 0.36
N SER A 247 -13.01 -1.45 0.38
CA SER A 247 -14.09 -0.53 0.80
C SER A 247 -13.81 0.05 2.19
N ALA A 248 -14.09 1.34 2.38
CA ALA A 248 -13.90 2.01 3.67
C ALA A 248 -14.72 1.38 4.81
N SER A 249 -15.80 0.67 4.53
CA SER A 249 -16.67 0.04 5.52
C SER A 249 -16.14 -1.30 6.06
N LEU A 250 -15.11 -1.88 5.44
CA LEU A 250 -14.56 -3.17 5.85
C LEU A 250 -13.77 -3.02 7.16
N HIS A 251 -13.91 -3.99 8.07
CA HIS A 251 -13.11 -4.05 9.29
C HIS A 251 -11.70 -4.58 8.97
N ASP A 252 -10.68 -4.00 9.60
CA ASP A 252 -9.28 -4.25 9.27
C ASP A 252 -8.85 -5.70 9.45
N SER A 253 -9.37 -6.38 10.51
CA SER A 253 -9.12 -7.80 10.75
C SER A 253 -9.46 -8.71 9.57
N GLN A 254 -10.43 -8.34 8.73
CA GLN A 254 -10.87 -9.17 7.59
C GLN A 254 -9.89 -9.17 6.42
N VAL A 255 -8.87 -8.31 6.47
CA VAL A 255 -7.80 -8.21 5.45
C VAL A 255 -6.48 -8.79 5.97
N ALA A 256 -6.40 -9.13 7.26
CA ALA A 256 -5.17 -9.58 7.89
C ALA A 256 -4.58 -10.82 7.21
N ILE A 257 -5.41 -11.84 6.97
CA ILE A 257 -4.99 -13.12 6.40
C ILE A 257 -4.54 -12.96 4.94
N PRO A 258 -5.35 -12.42 4.00
CA PRO A 258 -4.88 -12.26 2.62
C PRO A 258 -3.67 -11.34 2.48
N LEU A 259 -3.51 -10.34 3.35
CA LEU A 259 -2.33 -9.47 3.33
C LEU A 259 -1.09 -10.19 3.86
N ALA A 260 -1.22 -11.01 4.92
CA ALA A 260 -0.14 -11.86 5.44
C ALA A 260 0.33 -12.88 4.40
N GLU A 261 -0.60 -13.55 3.71
CA GLU A 261 -0.29 -14.47 2.60
C GLU A 261 0.47 -13.77 1.47
N MET A 262 0.03 -12.56 1.06
CA MET A 262 0.76 -11.77 0.06
C MET A 262 2.18 -11.44 0.49
N THR A 263 2.37 -11.16 1.76
CA THR A 263 3.66 -10.75 2.31
C THR A 263 4.59 -11.96 2.45
N SER A 264 4.11 -13.08 2.94
CA SER A 264 4.89 -14.32 3.09
C SER A 264 5.37 -14.91 1.76
N GLN A 265 4.61 -14.68 0.67
CA GLN A 265 5.03 -15.04 -0.68
C GLN A 265 6.17 -14.17 -1.23
N ARG A 266 6.42 -13.00 -0.65
CA ARG A 266 7.42 -12.03 -1.12
C ARG A 266 8.68 -12.02 -0.28
N VAL A 267 8.54 -12.11 1.04
CA VAL A 267 9.64 -11.99 2.00
C VAL A 267 9.47 -12.96 3.15
N SER A 268 10.58 -13.36 3.77
CA SER A 268 10.59 -14.07 5.05
C SER A 268 10.74 -13.06 6.19
N TYR A 269 10.03 -13.26 7.30
CA TYR A 269 10.08 -12.36 8.45
C TYR A 269 9.78 -13.09 9.77
N CYS A 270 10.15 -12.48 10.91
CA CYS A 270 10.03 -13.11 12.22
C CYS A 270 8.73 -12.72 12.95
N TYR A 271 8.39 -11.43 12.99
CA TYR A 271 7.31 -10.91 13.82
C TYR A 271 6.23 -10.22 13.00
N ASP A 272 4.95 -10.51 13.32
CA ASP A 272 3.77 -9.79 12.85
C ASP A 272 3.32 -8.77 13.90
N LEU A 273 3.44 -7.48 13.63
CA LEU A 273 3.06 -6.40 14.54
C LEU A 273 1.73 -5.78 14.11
N MET A 274 0.70 -5.90 14.94
CA MET A 274 -0.65 -5.44 14.61
C MET A 274 -1.30 -4.75 15.82
N ASP A 275 -2.23 -3.83 15.56
CA ASP A 275 -3.00 -3.17 16.61
C ASP A 275 -4.15 -4.05 17.13
N ALA A 276 -4.85 -3.57 18.18
CA ALA A 276 -5.97 -4.27 18.80
C ALA A 276 -7.17 -4.54 17.86
N ALA A 277 -7.25 -3.89 16.69
CA ALA A 277 -8.28 -4.19 15.70
C ALA A 277 -8.10 -5.58 15.06
N TYR A 278 -6.90 -6.12 15.11
CA TYR A 278 -6.55 -7.44 14.61
C TYR A 278 -6.58 -8.54 15.68
N ASP A 279 -6.98 -8.24 16.93
CA ASP A 279 -7.02 -9.22 18.02
C ASP A 279 -8.14 -10.23 17.82
N ALA A 280 -7.83 -11.27 17.04
CA ALA A 280 -8.69 -12.41 16.80
C ALA A 280 -7.87 -13.72 16.84
N PRO A 281 -8.39 -14.80 17.50
CA PRO A 281 -7.66 -16.07 17.61
C PRO A 281 -7.23 -16.64 16.26
N LEU A 282 -8.09 -16.54 15.24
CA LEU A 282 -7.82 -17.06 13.91
C LEU A 282 -6.65 -16.31 13.21
N ILE A 283 -6.50 -15.01 13.45
CA ILE A 283 -5.38 -14.24 12.90
C ILE A 283 -4.07 -14.67 13.56
N LYS A 284 -4.07 -14.84 14.90
CA LYS A 284 -2.90 -15.34 15.64
C LYS A 284 -2.50 -16.75 15.18
N GLN A 285 -3.47 -17.64 15.05
CA GLN A 285 -3.26 -19.00 14.55
C GLN A 285 -2.67 -19.01 13.13
N HIS A 286 -3.19 -18.17 12.25
CA HIS A 286 -2.70 -18.07 10.87
C HIS A 286 -1.24 -17.55 10.80
N SER A 287 -0.93 -16.50 11.55
CA SER A 287 0.44 -15.98 11.64
C SER A 287 1.42 -17.04 12.15
N GLN A 288 1.03 -17.79 13.20
CA GLN A 288 1.83 -18.91 13.73
C GLN A 288 1.98 -20.06 12.72
N ALA A 289 0.94 -20.37 11.94
CA ALA A 289 1.00 -21.38 10.90
C ALA A 289 1.97 -21.01 9.76
N LEU A 290 2.13 -19.71 9.49
CA LEU A 290 3.16 -19.18 8.57
C LEU A 290 4.57 -19.16 9.17
N GLY A 291 4.75 -19.54 10.44
CA GLY A 291 6.03 -19.53 11.14
C GLY A 291 6.41 -18.21 11.79
N HIS A 292 5.46 -17.26 11.91
CA HIS A 292 5.71 -15.95 12.50
C HIS A 292 5.24 -15.85 13.95
N VAL A 293 5.78 -14.88 14.69
CA VAL A 293 5.36 -14.57 16.05
C VAL A 293 4.41 -13.35 16.02
N PRO A 294 3.10 -13.55 16.24
CA PRO A 294 2.14 -12.43 16.25
C PRO A 294 2.26 -11.63 17.55
N LEU A 295 2.59 -10.36 17.46
CA LEU A 295 2.54 -9.38 18.54
C LEU A 295 1.38 -8.43 18.28
N ILE A 296 0.25 -8.72 18.92
CA ILE A 296 -1.03 -8.00 18.72
C ILE A 296 -1.48 -7.45 20.06
N ASP A 297 -1.80 -6.15 20.11
CA ASP A 297 -2.39 -5.54 21.29
C ASP A 297 -3.69 -6.26 21.65
N GLU A 298 -3.85 -6.55 22.95
CA GLU A 298 -5.07 -7.16 23.45
C GLU A 298 -6.22 -6.14 23.42
N ASN A 299 -7.37 -6.55 22.87
CA ASN A 299 -8.60 -5.76 22.90
C ASN A 299 -9.48 -6.19 24.07
N PRO A 300 -9.37 -5.56 25.24
CA PRO A 300 -10.11 -5.97 26.44
C PRO A 300 -11.60 -5.72 26.27
N ARG A 301 -12.37 -6.79 26.05
CA ARG A 301 -13.84 -6.72 25.92
C ARG A 301 -14.56 -6.59 27.26
N ARG A 302 -13.91 -7.03 28.36
CA ARG A 302 -14.45 -6.99 29.74
C ARG A 302 -13.79 -5.85 30.50
N LYS A 303 -14.57 -5.19 31.36
CA LYS A 303 -14.09 -4.08 32.20
C LYS A 303 -12.99 -4.51 33.16
N GLU A 304 -13.13 -5.71 33.73
CA GLU A 304 -12.16 -6.30 34.66
C GLU A 304 -10.80 -6.47 33.97
N ARG A 305 -10.79 -7.07 32.79
CA ARG A 305 -9.53 -7.27 32.02
C ARG A 305 -8.88 -5.95 31.61
N LYS A 306 -9.70 -4.94 31.32
CA LYS A 306 -9.18 -3.59 31.01
C LYS A 306 -8.50 -2.96 32.25
N ALA A 307 -9.06 -3.15 33.43
CA ALA A 307 -8.48 -2.66 34.68
C ALA A 307 -7.18 -3.41 35.04
N GLU A 308 -7.13 -4.73 34.83
CA GLU A 308 -5.93 -5.55 35.01
C GLU A 308 -4.79 -5.08 34.11
N LEU A 309 -5.05 -4.90 32.80
CA LEU A 309 -4.04 -4.40 31.85
C LEU A 309 -3.54 -3.00 32.24
N GLN A 310 -4.42 -2.11 32.70
CA GLN A 310 -4.00 -0.81 33.17
C GLN A 310 -3.12 -0.89 34.43
N ALA A 311 -3.44 -1.80 35.35
CA ALA A 311 -2.64 -2.03 36.57
C ALA A 311 -1.27 -2.63 36.19
N GLU A 312 -1.22 -3.60 35.27
CA GLU A 312 0.02 -4.17 34.76
C GLU A 312 0.90 -3.09 34.10
N HIS A 313 0.35 -2.25 33.24
CA HIS A 313 1.08 -1.14 32.61
C HIS A 313 1.62 -0.14 33.65
N LYS A 314 0.83 0.18 34.67
CA LYS A 314 1.28 1.05 35.76
C LYS A 314 2.42 0.41 36.54
N SER A 315 2.31 -0.86 36.91
CA SER A 315 3.34 -1.62 37.63
C SER A 315 4.66 -1.69 36.85
N ARG A 316 4.58 -2.03 35.55
CA ARG A 316 5.77 -2.06 34.66
C ARG A 316 6.46 -0.70 34.55
N ARG A 317 5.66 0.38 34.47
CA ARG A 317 6.20 1.76 34.44
C ARG A 317 6.90 2.11 35.75
N HIS A 318 6.34 1.72 36.90
CA HIS A 318 6.98 1.93 38.20
C HIS A 318 8.30 1.15 38.35
N ALA A 319 8.35 -0.07 37.82
CA ALA A 319 9.55 -0.90 37.84
C ALA A 319 10.57 -0.51 36.78
N ASN A 320 10.26 0.46 35.92
CA ASN A 320 11.04 0.80 34.72
C ASN A 320 11.39 -0.42 33.87
N TYR A 321 10.44 -1.38 33.78
CA TYR A 321 10.61 -2.65 33.10
C TYR A 321 9.80 -2.69 31.80
N GLN A 322 10.47 -3.00 30.70
CA GLN A 322 9.85 -3.25 29.40
C GLN A 322 10.16 -4.69 28.94
N PRO A 323 9.16 -5.56 28.78
CA PRO A 323 9.35 -6.86 28.16
C PRO A 323 9.91 -6.71 26.73
N ALA A 324 10.75 -7.66 26.31
CA ALA A 324 11.35 -7.65 24.97
C ALA A 324 10.28 -7.58 23.84
N GLU A 325 9.15 -8.23 24.05
CA GLU A 325 7.98 -8.17 23.14
C GLU A 325 7.43 -6.75 22.99
N MET A 326 7.34 -5.98 24.09
CA MET A 326 6.88 -4.59 24.03
C MET A 326 7.88 -3.68 23.31
N ILE A 327 9.19 -3.92 23.51
CA ILE A 327 10.22 -3.18 22.79
C ILE A 327 10.09 -3.47 21.30
N ARG A 328 9.89 -4.72 20.91
CA ARG A 328 9.65 -5.11 19.53
C ARG A 328 8.36 -4.51 18.99
N TYR A 329 7.29 -4.52 19.79
CA TYR A 329 5.99 -3.99 19.41
C TYR A 329 6.02 -2.48 19.09
N ASN A 330 6.94 -1.71 19.68
CA ASN A 330 7.10 -0.28 19.39
C ASN A 330 7.43 -0.01 17.91
N GLU A 331 8.05 -1.00 17.23
CA GLU A 331 8.32 -0.91 15.79
C GLU A 331 7.04 -0.91 14.94
N ARG A 332 5.87 -1.20 15.52
CA ARG A 332 4.57 -1.03 14.87
C ARG A 332 4.35 0.40 14.37
N SER A 333 4.93 1.39 15.03
CA SER A 333 4.88 2.80 14.58
C SER A 333 5.46 3.01 13.18
N THR A 334 6.23 2.05 12.66
CA THR A 334 6.83 2.11 11.33
C THR A 334 5.79 2.20 10.22
N VAL A 335 4.71 1.41 10.28
CA VAL A 335 3.64 1.49 9.27
C VAL A 335 2.83 2.79 9.39
N GLU A 336 2.71 3.36 10.59
CA GLU A 336 2.06 4.67 10.77
C GLU A 336 2.86 5.79 10.09
N ARG A 337 4.21 5.76 10.20
CA ARG A 337 5.11 6.68 9.47
C ARG A 337 4.98 6.51 7.96
N VAL A 338 4.91 5.26 7.47
CA VAL A 338 4.68 4.95 6.05
C VAL A 338 3.35 5.57 5.58
N ASN A 339 2.27 5.35 6.33
CA ASN A 339 0.95 5.91 6.06
C ASN A 339 0.95 7.44 6.03
N GLY A 340 1.65 8.08 6.98
CA GLY A 340 1.82 9.54 7.04
C GLY A 340 2.54 10.08 5.80
N ARG A 341 3.73 9.54 5.51
CA ARG A 341 4.53 9.94 4.35
C ARG A 341 3.79 9.74 3.02
N LEU A 342 3.10 8.61 2.85
CA LEU A 342 2.32 8.36 1.64
C LEU A 342 1.25 9.44 1.41
N LYS A 343 0.61 9.90 2.48
CA LYS A 343 -0.39 10.97 2.42
C LYS A 343 0.22 12.34 2.17
N ASP A 344 1.30 12.65 2.82
CA ASP A 344 1.86 14.00 2.83
C ASP A 344 2.79 14.26 1.64
N GLU A 345 3.55 13.24 1.23
CA GLU A 345 4.60 13.38 0.22
C GLU A 345 4.22 12.77 -1.14
N PHE A 346 3.34 11.73 -1.19
CA PHE A 346 3.15 10.90 -2.39
C PHE A 346 1.69 10.79 -2.86
N GLY A 347 0.88 11.79 -2.58
CA GLY A 347 -0.43 12.01 -3.21
C GLY A 347 -1.62 11.24 -2.65
N ALA A 348 -1.47 10.44 -1.56
CA ALA A 348 -2.59 9.69 -1.02
C ALA A 348 -3.63 10.55 -0.26
N ARG A 349 -3.29 11.80 0.09
CA ARG A 349 -4.23 12.73 0.75
C ARG A 349 -5.28 13.28 -0.22
N MET A 350 -4.91 13.46 -1.50
CA MET A 350 -5.76 14.12 -2.50
C MET A 350 -5.98 13.24 -3.73
N VAL A 351 -6.69 12.13 -3.54
CA VAL A 351 -7.02 11.22 -4.64
C VAL A 351 -8.12 11.83 -5.51
N ARG A 352 -7.82 12.07 -6.80
CA ARG A 352 -8.73 12.70 -7.76
C ARG A 352 -9.30 11.73 -8.79
N VAL A 353 -8.75 10.54 -8.89
CA VAL A 353 -9.24 9.48 -9.76
C VAL A 353 -10.43 8.75 -9.13
N ARG A 354 -11.24 8.07 -9.96
CA ARG A 354 -12.44 7.34 -9.54
C ARG A 354 -12.33 5.88 -9.94
N GLY A 355 -12.94 5.01 -9.16
CA GLY A 355 -12.93 3.55 -9.33
C GLY A 355 -11.75 2.89 -8.63
N HIS A 356 -12.03 1.76 -7.98
CA HIS A 356 -11.09 1.03 -7.14
C HIS A 356 -9.72 0.80 -7.81
N ALA A 357 -9.70 0.24 -9.04
CA ALA A 357 -8.46 -0.05 -9.76
C ALA A 357 -7.61 1.20 -10.01
N LYS A 358 -8.23 2.32 -10.42
CA LYS A 358 -7.54 3.59 -10.65
C LYS A 358 -7.05 4.23 -9.35
N VAL A 359 -7.82 4.12 -8.26
CA VAL A 359 -7.40 4.60 -6.93
C VAL A 359 -6.20 3.77 -6.46
N MET A 360 -6.27 2.43 -6.57
CA MET A 360 -5.15 1.56 -6.22
C MET A 360 -3.89 1.89 -7.03
N SER A 361 -4.01 1.98 -8.36
CA SER A 361 -2.88 2.32 -9.23
C SER A 361 -2.26 3.69 -8.88
N HIS A 362 -3.10 4.70 -8.57
CA HIS A 362 -2.61 6.01 -8.13
C HIS A 362 -1.78 5.92 -6.84
N LEU A 363 -2.26 5.17 -5.86
CA LEU A 363 -1.55 4.95 -4.60
C LEU A 363 -0.27 4.16 -4.80
N MET A 364 -0.30 3.15 -5.67
CA MET A 364 0.86 2.31 -5.95
C MET A 364 2.01 3.06 -6.65
N PHE A 365 1.73 4.05 -7.51
CA PHE A 365 2.77 4.94 -8.01
C PHE A 365 3.47 5.70 -6.86
N GLY A 366 2.72 6.18 -5.87
CA GLY A 366 3.28 6.78 -4.66
C GLY A 366 4.07 5.80 -3.81
N ILE A 367 3.56 4.58 -3.65
CA ILE A 367 4.22 3.50 -2.91
C ILE A 367 5.55 3.11 -3.57
N ILE A 368 5.63 3.03 -4.89
CA ILE A 368 6.89 2.78 -5.61
C ILE A 368 7.94 3.85 -5.24
N VAL A 369 7.57 5.12 -5.29
CA VAL A 369 8.48 6.23 -4.96
C VAL A 369 8.94 6.14 -3.51
N LEU A 370 8.02 5.90 -2.58
CA LEU A 370 8.33 5.74 -1.17
C LEU A 370 9.24 4.52 -0.94
N THR A 371 8.95 3.39 -1.57
CA THR A 371 9.74 2.16 -1.47
C THR A 371 11.18 2.38 -1.93
N VAL A 372 11.37 2.99 -3.10
CA VAL A 372 12.73 3.32 -3.59
C VAL A 372 13.44 4.24 -2.62
N GLY A 373 12.80 5.31 -2.16
CA GLY A 373 13.40 6.24 -1.21
C GLY A 373 13.77 5.58 0.14
N GLN A 374 13.03 4.55 0.59
CA GLN A 374 13.40 3.81 1.79
C GLN A 374 14.54 2.81 1.51
N LEU A 375 14.56 2.17 0.34
CA LEU A 375 15.66 1.30 -0.06
C LEU A 375 16.98 2.07 -0.18
N MET A 376 16.95 3.28 -0.73
CA MET A 376 18.15 4.12 -0.87
C MET A 376 18.76 4.52 0.47
N LYS A 377 17.97 4.70 1.53
CA LYS A 377 18.46 4.99 2.89
C LYS A 377 19.33 3.89 3.52
N PHE A 378 19.33 2.69 2.96
CA PHE A 378 20.28 1.66 3.38
C PHE A 378 21.68 1.84 2.77
N VAL A 379 21.82 2.79 1.87
CA VAL A 379 23.10 3.10 1.19
C VAL A 379 23.82 4.26 1.87
N GLU A 380 23.06 5.22 2.37
CA GLU A 380 23.53 6.33 3.19
C GLU A 380 23.93 5.83 4.59
#